data_730a0842a20ac12c4c692ed61963754e
#
_entry.id   730a0842a20ac12c4c692ed61963754e
#
_cell.length_a   1.000
_cell.length_b   1.000
_cell.length_c   1.000
_cell.angle_alpha   90.00
_cell.angle_beta   90.00
_cell.angle_gamma   90.00
#
_symmetry.space_group_name_H-M   'P 1'
#
loop_
_entity.id
_entity.type
_entity.pdbx_description
1 polymer ?
#
loop_
_entity_poly.entity_id
_entity_poly.type
_entity_poly.pdbx_seq_one_letter_code
_entity_poly.pdbx_strand_id
1 'polypeptide(L)'
;GCRIFYGVKAVRFVMASHSQLKYGARLINSYLGNNSTISCCEVLNSLIFPSHEQHHNNSFLCASLVMGQSNIAAGATIGSNHNSRSPDGEIVAGRGFWPGLCVSLKHNSKFASFTILSKADYPAELNIPVPFCLVSNDIANNRLLVMPAYWFMYNMYALERNAWKYGDRDRRTQKIQQIEYNYLAPDTINEMFAAITLFKSLKTNDKGEAVVTGWENTQRHTVLTKVPQAMKVFSEMILLYSCIELLKHLKKNKFSDFDSFKRSLSAKISRSEWMNIGGQLIMKAETDKLKYAIRTNKIKSWDEVHQFYKIQGEHYEKDKLHHAYTSLLEILNITSKQFTASVFKDVLLKVTDTKQWMSKGIYEARAKDYVSPYRKMVYETNEEMNEVLGRIEDNSFVQEQFADFEAFKKNIKGVMRKLKLG
;
A
#
# COMPACT_ATOMS: atom_id res chain seq x y z
N GLY A 1 -0.69 22.49 -11.82
CA GLY A 1 -1.14 22.47 -13.11
C GLY A 1 -1.46 21.13 -13.74
N CYS A 2 -2.75 20.92 -14.06
CA CYS A 2 -3.17 19.81 -14.89
C CYS A 2 -2.71 20.01 -16.35
N ARG A 3 -2.51 18.90 -17.07
CA ARG A 3 -2.12 18.92 -18.49
C ARG A 3 -3.03 17.99 -19.30
N ILE A 4 -3.56 18.49 -20.41
CA ILE A 4 -4.38 17.73 -21.38
C ILE A 4 -3.81 18.01 -22.75
N PHE A 5 -3.33 16.97 -23.46
CA PHE A 5 -2.66 17.16 -24.74
C PHE A 5 -2.67 15.89 -25.61
N TYR A 6 -2.51 16.08 -26.94
CA TYR A 6 -2.42 15.04 -27.96
C TYR A 6 -3.67 14.15 -28.12
N GLY A 7 -4.77 14.73 -28.58
CA GLY A 7 -5.97 14.00 -29.06
C GLY A 7 -6.83 13.38 -27.94
N VAL A 8 -6.77 13.91 -26.73
CA VAL A 8 -7.57 13.46 -25.58
C VAL A 8 -9.06 13.70 -25.79
N LYS A 9 -9.90 12.77 -25.32
CA LYS A 9 -11.36 12.93 -25.18
C LYS A 9 -11.74 12.90 -23.71
N ALA A 10 -12.20 14.04 -23.17
CA ALA A 10 -12.61 14.14 -21.78
C ALA A 10 -14.00 14.76 -21.68
N VAL A 11 -14.95 14.04 -21.04
CA VAL A 11 -16.36 14.43 -20.95
C VAL A 11 -16.88 14.21 -19.55
N ARG A 12 -17.50 15.22 -18.96
CA ARG A 12 -18.05 15.16 -17.58
C ARG A 12 -17.04 14.60 -16.59
N PHE A 13 -15.92 15.28 -16.41
CA PHE A 13 -14.79 14.82 -15.61
C PHE A 13 -14.34 15.88 -14.62
N VAL A 14 -13.63 15.42 -13.59
CA VAL A 14 -12.86 16.26 -12.67
C VAL A 14 -11.43 15.78 -12.64
N MET A 15 -10.47 16.69 -12.81
CA MET A 15 -9.04 16.43 -12.64
C MET A 15 -8.51 17.22 -11.47
N ALA A 16 -7.95 16.53 -10.50
CA ALA A 16 -7.26 17.15 -9.38
C ALA A 16 -5.83 17.59 -9.78
N SER A 17 -5.16 18.34 -8.90
CA SER A 17 -3.90 19.04 -9.19
C SER A 17 -2.80 18.14 -9.73
N HIS A 18 -2.08 18.64 -10.74
CA HIS A 18 -0.94 17.98 -11.39
C HIS A 18 -1.24 16.63 -12.05
N SER A 19 -2.50 16.36 -12.38
CA SER A 19 -2.90 15.20 -13.19
C SER A 19 -2.66 15.45 -14.67
N GLN A 20 -2.49 14.37 -15.43
CA GLN A 20 -2.20 14.42 -16.86
C GLN A 20 -3.09 13.46 -17.65
N LEU A 21 -3.63 13.93 -18.77
CA LEU A 21 -4.26 13.14 -19.82
C LEU A 21 -3.51 13.37 -21.12
N LYS A 22 -3.08 12.29 -21.78
CA LYS A 22 -2.25 12.42 -22.98
C LYS A 22 -2.41 11.26 -23.96
N TYR A 23 -1.99 11.52 -25.23
CA TYR A 23 -1.90 10.51 -26.27
C TYR A 23 -3.21 9.73 -26.52
N GLY A 24 -4.29 10.45 -26.78
CA GLY A 24 -5.58 9.84 -27.10
C GLY A 24 -6.32 9.24 -25.90
N ALA A 25 -5.90 9.53 -24.66
CA ALA A 25 -6.59 9.09 -23.46
C ALA A 25 -8.08 9.51 -23.47
N ARG A 26 -8.96 8.66 -22.93
CA ARG A 26 -10.37 8.95 -22.74
C ARG A 26 -10.69 8.93 -21.27
N LEU A 27 -11.28 10.03 -20.77
CA LEU A 27 -11.75 10.16 -19.39
C LEU A 27 -13.20 10.63 -19.39
N ILE A 28 -14.12 9.75 -19.03
CA ILE A 28 -15.55 10.00 -19.16
C ILE A 28 -16.26 9.72 -17.82
N ASN A 29 -17.09 10.65 -17.36
CA ASN A 29 -17.84 10.55 -16.11
C ASN A 29 -16.96 10.14 -14.91
N SER A 30 -15.76 10.68 -14.78
CA SER A 30 -14.77 10.18 -13.85
C SER A 30 -14.06 11.29 -13.09
N TYR A 31 -13.60 10.95 -11.88
CA TYR A 31 -12.70 11.77 -11.09
C TYR A 31 -11.29 11.20 -11.15
N LEU A 32 -10.31 12.04 -11.44
CA LEU A 32 -8.89 11.69 -11.45
C LEU A 32 -8.14 12.48 -10.37
N GLY A 33 -7.62 11.76 -9.39
CA GLY A 33 -6.92 12.30 -8.22
C GLY A 33 -5.59 12.98 -8.53
N ASN A 34 -5.03 13.67 -7.56
CA ASN A 34 -3.77 14.42 -7.68
C ASN A 34 -2.60 13.56 -8.20
N ASN A 35 -1.70 14.17 -8.96
CA ASN A 35 -0.46 13.54 -9.44
C ASN A 35 -0.69 12.23 -10.24
N SER A 36 -1.81 12.09 -10.91
CA SER A 36 -2.18 10.88 -11.67
C SER A 36 -1.96 11.07 -13.17
N THR A 37 -1.71 9.98 -13.89
CA THR A 37 -1.50 10.00 -15.34
C THR A 37 -2.34 8.94 -16.03
N ILE A 38 -3.11 9.33 -17.04
CA ILE A 38 -3.77 8.43 -17.99
C ILE A 38 -3.25 8.76 -19.38
N SER A 39 -2.82 7.73 -20.13
CA SER A 39 -2.25 7.87 -21.47
C SER A 39 -2.62 6.65 -22.32
N CYS A 40 -3.13 6.88 -23.54
CA CYS A 40 -3.49 5.82 -24.48
C CYS A 40 -4.55 4.82 -23.96
N CYS A 41 -5.35 5.20 -22.98
CA CYS A 41 -6.26 4.32 -22.26
C CYS A 41 -7.65 4.93 -22.16
N GLU A 42 -8.64 4.09 -21.82
CA GLU A 42 -10.01 4.53 -21.58
C GLU A 42 -10.40 4.30 -20.12
N VAL A 43 -10.96 5.35 -19.50
CA VAL A 43 -11.46 5.33 -18.13
C VAL A 43 -12.88 5.89 -18.10
N LEU A 44 -13.80 5.07 -17.60
CA LEU A 44 -15.24 5.37 -17.53
C LEU A 44 -15.77 5.22 -16.11
N ASN A 45 -16.69 6.13 -15.73
CA ASN A 45 -17.50 5.99 -14.51
C ASN A 45 -16.67 5.62 -13.26
N SER A 46 -15.48 6.19 -13.09
CA SER A 46 -14.53 5.76 -12.08
C SER A 46 -14.14 6.90 -11.14
N LEU A 47 -13.92 6.53 -9.87
CA LEU A 47 -13.38 7.39 -8.84
C LEU A 47 -11.94 6.94 -8.52
N ILE A 48 -10.97 7.72 -8.95
CA ILE A 48 -9.54 7.39 -8.87
C ILE A 48 -8.85 8.35 -7.92
N PHE A 49 -8.25 7.82 -6.85
CA PHE A 49 -7.52 8.57 -5.85
C PHE A 49 -6.08 8.88 -6.31
N PRO A 50 -5.33 9.73 -5.58
CA PRO A 50 -4.04 10.26 -6.02
C PRO A 50 -2.98 9.22 -6.40
N SER A 51 -2.07 9.63 -7.31
CA SER A 51 -0.91 8.84 -7.74
C SER A 51 -1.28 7.55 -8.47
N HIS A 52 -2.25 7.64 -9.35
CA HIS A 52 -2.61 6.57 -10.28
C HIS A 52 -1.79 6.68 -11.57
N GLU A 53 -1.26 5.56 -12.05
CA GLU A 53 -0.57 5.46 -13.33
C GLU A 53 -1.26 4.43 -14.24
N GLN A 54 -1.73 4.91 -15.39
CA GLN A 54 -2.32 4.09 -16.44
C GLN A 54 -1.86 4.70 -17.78
N HIS A 55 -0.63 4.34 -18.21
CA HIS A 55 0.06 5.07 -19.26
C HIS A 55 0.61 4.18 -20.38
N HIS A 56 0.28 2.90 -20.36
CA HIS A 56 0.59 1.96 -21.42
C HIS A 56 -0.65 1.64 -22.24
N ASN A 57 -0.46 1.42 -23.55
CA ASN A 57 -1.52 1.29 -24.54
C ASN A 57 -2.59 0.25 -24.20
N ASN A 58 -3.81 0.53 -24.63
CA ASN A 58 -4.93 -0.42 -24.71
C ASN A 58 -5.39 -1.01 -23.36
N SER A 59 -5.32 -0.24 -22.28
CA SER A 59 -5.98 -0.63 -21.04
C SER A 59 -7.34 0.07 -20.89
N PHE A 60 -8.25 -0.61 -20.21
CA PHE A 60 -9.62 -0.17 -19.96
C PHE A 60 -9.93 -0.26 -18.44
N LEU A 61 -10.51 0.79 -17.89
CA LEU A 61 -10.95 0.83 -16.50
C LEU A 61 -12.37 1.40 -16.44
N CYS A 62 -13.30 0.63 -15.87
CA CYS A 62 -14.69 1.04 -15.80
C CYS A 62 -15.33 0.73 -14.46
N ALA A 63 -16.26 1.60 -14.03
CA ALA A 63 -17.07 1.42 -12.83
C ALA A 63 -16.20 1.03 -11.59
N SER A 64 -15.18 1.83 -11.29
CA SER A 64 -14.17 1.47 -10.32
C SER A 64 -13.91 2.57 -9.28
N LEU A 65 -13.80 2.16 -8.02
CA LEU A 65 -13.12 2.92 -6.98
C LEU A 65 -11.70 2.40 -6.82
N VAL A 66 -10.71 3.19 -7.21
CA VAL A 66 -9.28 2.87 -7.07
C VAL A 66 -8.64 3.82 -6.07
N MET A 67 -8.15 3.30 -4.95
CA MET A 67 -7.77 4.11 -3.78
C MET A 67 -6.34 4.70 -3.86
N GLY A 68 -5.80 4.85 -5.08
CA GLY A 68 -4.54 5.56 -5.32
C GLY A 68 -3.28 4.71 -5.22
N GLN A 69 -2.13 5.33 -5.52
CA GLN A 69 -0.83 4.65 -5.60
C GLN A 69 -0.87 3.39 -6.49
N SER A 70 -1.70 3.41 -7.49
CA SER A 70 -2.09 2.27 -8.31
C SER A 70 -1.44 2.34 -9.68
N ASN A 71 -1.24 1.18 -10.28
CA ASN A 71 -0.66 1.08 -11.61
C ASN A 71 -1.42 0.02 -12.41
N ILE A 72 -2.02 0.43 -13.53
CA ILE A 72 -2.70 -0.48 -14.46
C ILE A 72 -1.81 -0.68 -15.68
N ALA A 73 -1.42 -1.92 -15.93
CA ALA A 73 -0.50 -2.26 -17.02
C ALA A 73 -1.21 -2.31 -18.38
N ALA A 74 -0.42 -2.38 -19.44
CA ALA A 74 -0.91 -2.45 -20.83
C ALA A 74 -1.87 -3.64 -21.04
N GLY A 75 -2.91 -3.42 -21.81
CA GLY A 75 -3.88 -4.44 -22.20
C GLY A 75 -4.80 -4.92 -21.06
N ALA A 76 -4.69 -4.36 -19.84
CA ALA A 76 -5.58 -4.75 -18.76
C ALA A 76 -7.00 -4.25 -18.99
N THR A 77 -7.99 -5.14 -18.84
CA THR A 77 -9.42 -4.84 -18.98
C THR A 77 -10.08 -5.03 -17.62
N ILE A 78 -10.38 -3.92 -16.94
CA ILE A 78 -10.81 -3.90 -15.55
C ILE A 78 -12.25 -3.38 -15.44
N GLY A 79 -13.12 -4.24 -14.96
CA GLY A 79 -14.52 -3.90 -14.73
C GLY A 79 -15.38 -3.91 -16.00
N SER A 80 -16.62 -3.53 -15.83
CA SER A 80 -17.65 -3.45 -16.88
C SER A 80 -18.64 -2.36 -16.52
N ASN A 81 -19.35 -1.83 -17.51
CA ASN A 81 -20.30 -0.74 -17.30
C ASN A 81 -21.73 -1.27 -17.06
N HIS A 82 -22.15 -2.27 -17.81
CA HIS A 82 -23.47 -2.90 -17.69
C HIS A 82 -23.53 -4.19 -18.52
N ASN A 83 -24.45 -5.05 -18.15
CA ASN A 83 -24.87 -6.18 -18.95
C ASN A 83 -26.26 -5.93 -19.58
N SER A 84 -26.80 -6.92 -20.30
CA SER A 84 -28.10 -6.78 -20.96
C SER A 84 -29.31 -6.62 -20.00
N ARG A 85 -29.13 -6.80 -18.71
CA ARG A 85 -30.23 -6.77 -17.72
C ARG A 85 -30.16 -5.55 -16.82
N SER A 86 -28.98 -5.13 -16.41
CA SER A 86 -28.77 -4.04 -15.44
C SER A 86 -27.36 -3.48 -15.51
N PRO A 87 -27.07 -2.34 -14.86
CA PRO A 87 -25.71 -1.94 -14.58
C PRO A 87 -24.97 -3.03 -13.82
N ASP A 88 -23.69 -3.24 -14.17
CA ASP A 88 -22.80 -4.10 -13.40
C ASP A 88 -22.38 -3.37 -12.12
N GLY A 89 -21.90 -4.10 -11.13
CA GLY A 89 -21.37 -3.50 -9.91
C GLY A 89 -19.94 -3.00 -10.08
N GLU A 90 -19.44 -2.37 -9.03
CA GLU A 90 -18.13 -1.71 -9.07
C GLU A 90 -16.98 -2.66 -8.71
N ILE A 91 -15.79 -2.26 -9.16
CA ILE A 91 -14.53 -2.71 -8.62
C ILE A 91 -14.16 -1.81 -7.44
N VAL A 92 -13.78 -2.39 -6.30
CA VAL A 92 -13.23 -1.65 -5.16
C VAL A 92 -11.80 -2.13 -4.89
N ALA A 93 -10.83 -1.30 -5.21
CA ALA A 93 -9.42 -1.63 -5.09
C ALA A 93 -8.73 -0.73 -4.06
N GLY A 94 -8.11 -1.33 -3.05
CA GLY A 94 -7.29 -0.67 -2.04
C GLY A 94 -6.07 0.05 -2.63
N ARG A 95 -5.32 0.79 -1.82
CA ARG A 95 -4.09 1.48 -2.26
C ARG A 95 -3.11 0.50 -2.87
N GLY A 96 -2.33 0.94 -3.86
CA GLY A 96 -1.28 0.11 -4.45
C GLY A 96 -1.79 -1.02 -5.34
N PHE A 97 -3.04 -0.97 -5.80
CA PHE A 97 -3.60 -1.97 -6.70
C PHE A 97 -2.84 -2.02 -8.03
N TRP A 98 -2.41 -3.23 -8.41
CA TRP A 98 -1.57 -3.42 -9.59
C TRP A 98 -1.99 -4.65 -10.41
N PRO A 99 -2.96 -4.55 -11.30
CA PRO A 99 -3.20 -5.56 -12.32
C PRO A 99 -2.05 -5.54 -13.35
N GLY A 100 -1.48 -6.73 -13.58
CA GLY A 100 -0.38 -6.92 -14.53
C GLY A 100 -0.83 -6.82 -15.99
N LEU A 101 0.10 -7.06 -16.91
CA LEU A 101 -0.15 -7.01 -18.35
C LEU A 101 -1.31 -7.94 -18.75
N CYS A 102 -2.24 -7.42 -19.54
CA CYS A 102 -3.36 -8.18 -20.10
C CYS A 102 -4.21 -8.94 -19.04
N VAL A 103 -4.32 -8.39 -17.85
CA VAL A 103 -5.28 -8.90 -16.85
C VAL A 103 -6.69 -8.57 -17.34
N SER A 104 -7.56 -9.58 -17.39
CA SER A 104 -9.00 -9.40 -17.54
C SER A 104 -9.68 -9.67 -16.21
N LEU A 105 -10.43 -8.69 -15.69
CA LEU A 105 -11.00 -8.74 -14.34
C LEU A 105 -12.49 -8.40 -14.38
N LYS A 106 -13.29 -9.31 -13.83
CA LYS A 106 -14.72 -9.14 -13.73
C LYS A 106 -15.10 -8.06 -12.70
N HIS A 107 -16.20 -7.37 -12.96
CA HIS A 107 -16.87 -6.44 -12.03
C HIS A 107 -17.27 -7.11 -10.71
N ASN A 108 -17.77 -6.34 -9.76
CA ASN A 108 -18.13 -6.80 -8.39
C ASN A 108 -16.94 -7.43 -7.64
N SER A 109 -15.73 -7.00 -7.93
CA SER A 109 -14.53 -7.51 -7.27
C SER A 109 -13.99 -6.52 -6.25
N LYS A 110 -13.44 -7.03 -5.15
CA LYS A 110 -12.89 -6.24 -4.06
C LYS A 110 -11.50 -6.72 -3.67
N PHE A 111 -10.57 -5.78 -3.51
CA PHE A 111 -9.17 -6.06 -3.22
C PHE A 111 -8.68 -5.22 -2.04
N ALA A 112 -7.96 -5.86 -1.12
CA ALA A 112 -7.20 -5.18 -0.09
C ALA A 112 -6.01 -4.41 -0.68
N SER A 113 -5.37 -3.58 0.13
CA SER A 113 -4.26 -2.72 -0.28
C SER A 113 -3.06 -3.52 -0.80
N PHE A 114 -2.40 -2.97 -1.83
CA PHE A 114 -1.20 -3.55 -2.44
C PHE A 114 -1.42 -4.97 -3.01
N THR A 115 -2.57 -5.21 -3.62
CA THR A 115 -2.84 -6.45 -4.37
C THR A 115 -2.27 -6.36 -5.78
N ILE A 116 -1.44 -7.33 -6.16
CA ILE A 116 -1.00 -7.57 -7.54
C ILE A 116 -1.82 -8.70 -8.14
N LEU A 117 -2.26 -8.54 -9.38
CA LEU A 117 -2.84 -9.61 -10.19
C LEU A 117 -1.82 -10.01 -11.27
N SER A 118 -1.43 -11.28 -11.33
CA SER A 118 -0.60 -11.77 -12.43
C SER A 118 -1.39 -11.83 -13.74
N LYS A 119 -0.67 -11.79 -14.87
CA LYS A 119 -1.29 -11.90 -16.20
C LYS A 119 -2.17 -13.14 -16.28
N ALA A 120 -3.48 -12.92 -16.34
CA ALA A 120 -4.48 -13.97 -16.50
C ALA A 120 -5.86 -13.35 -16.79
N ASP A 121 -6.79 -14.23 -17.17
CA ASP A 121 -8.21 -13.94 -17.18
C ASP A 121 -8.83 -14.40 -15.85
N TYR A 122 -9.62 -13.53 -15.22
CA TYR A 122 -10.35 -13.75 -13.97
C TYR A 122 -11.85 -13.59 -14.25
N PRO A 123 -12.50 -14.65 -14.74
CA PRO A 123 -13.88 -14.57 -15.24
C PRO A 123 -14.94 -14.52 -14.15
N ALA A 124 -14.55 -14.74 -12.90
CA ALA A 124 -15.44 -14.67 -11.73
C ALA A 124 -15.12 -13.47 -10.85
N GLU A 125 -16.10 -13.05 -10.07
CA GLU A 125 -15.94 -12.00 -9.05
C GLU A 125 -14.95 -12.46 -7.99
N LEU A 126 -14.07 -11.55 -7.57
CA LEU A 126 -13.04 -11.79 -6.57
C LEU A 126 -13.25 -10.94 -5.31
N ASN A 127 -13.06 -11.56 -4.14
CA ASN A 127 -12.98 -10.86 -2.87
C ASN A 127 -11.67 -11.24 -2.17
N ILE A 128 -10.65 -10.40 -2.30
CA ILE A 128 -9.30 -10.66 -1.79
C ILE A 128 -9.05 -9.75 -0.58
N PRO A 129 -9.28 -10.22 0.67
CA PRO A 129 -9.23 -9.39 1.86
C PRO A 129 -7.82 -9.26 2.48
N VAL A 130 -6.79 -9.92 1.92
CA VAL A 130 -5.41 -9.86 2.43
C VAL A 130 -4.57 -8.87 1.66
N PRO A 131 -3.87 -7.95 2.36
CA PRO A 131 -3.03 -6.95 1.72
C PRO A 131 -1.68 -7.52 1.26
N PHE A 132 -0.97 -6.75 0.43
CA PHE A 132 0.38 -7.05 -0.05
C PHE A 132 0.52 -8.42 -0.71
N CYS A 133 -0.51 -8.88 -1.40
CA CYS A 133 -0.57 -10.21 -1.99
C CYS A 133 -0.34 -10.21 -3.50
N LEU A 134 0.04 -11.38 -4.01
CA LEU A 134 -0.02 -11.74 -5.42
C LEU A 134 -1.19 -12.72 -5.62
N VAL A 135 -2.07 -12.40 -6.57
CA VAL A 135 -3.14 -13.29 -7.02
C VAL A 135 -2.76 -13.88 -8.37
N SER A 136 -2.90 -15.18 -8.52
CA SER A 136 -2.54 -15.91 -9.74
C SER A 136 -3.63 -16.92 -10.09
N ASN A 137 -3.89 -17.08 -11.39
CA ASN A 137 -4.82 -18.09 -11.88
C ASN A 137 -4.03 -19.35 -12.29
N ASP A 138 -4.10 -20.39 -11.48
CA ASP A 138 -3.49 -21.70 -11.75
C ASP A 138 -4.49 -22.58 -12.53
N ILE A 139 -4.50 -22.37 -13.84
CA ILE A 139 -5.44 -23.08 -14.76
C ILE A 139 -5.16 -24.58 -14.76
N ALA A 140 -3.88 -24.97 -14.71
CA ALA A 140 -3.50 -26.39 -14.77
C ALA A 140 -4.07 -27.23 -13.62
N ASN A 141 -4.21 -26.62 -12.44
CA ASN A 141 -4.74 -27.27 -11.24
C ASN A 141 -6.16 -26.76 -10.89
N ASN A 142 -6.78 -26.00 -11.77
CA ASN A 142 -8.13 -25.44 -11.59
C ASN A 142 -8.32 -24.75 -10.22
N ARG A 143 -7.43 -23.83 -9.88
CA ARG A 143 -7.46 -23.12 -8.59
C ARG A 143 -7.02 -21.67 -8.70
N LEU A 144 -7.53 -20.84 -7.81
CA LEU A 144 -7.01 -19.48 -7.59
C LEU A 144 -5.92 -19.56 -6.53
N LEU A 145 -4.75 -19.00 -6.81
CA LEU A 145 -3.66 -18.90 -5.84
C LEU A 145 -3.57 -17.47 -5.31
N VAL A 146 -3.45 -17.34 -3.99
CA VAL A 146 -3.17 -16.08 -3.34
C VAL A 146 -1.96 -16.24 -2.45
N MET A 147 -0.91 -15.45 -2.70
CA MET A 147 0.31 -15.42 -1.87
C MET A 147 0.33 -14.13 -1.04
N PRO A 148 -0.05 -14.18 0.24
CA PRO A 148 0.04 -13.03 1.14
C PRO A 148 1.49 -12.59 1.34
N ALA A 149 1.70 -11.33 1.72
CA ALA A 149 3.03 -10.74 1.96
C ALA A 149 4.03 -10.85 0.78
N TYR A 150 3.54 -11.09 -0.44
CA TYR A 150 4.37 -11.24 -1.64
C TYR A 150 5.33 -10.06 -1.86
N TRP A 151 4.84 -8.85 -1.68
CA TRP A 151 5.63 -7.64 -1.85
C TRP A 151 6.90 -7.65 -0.98
N PHE A 152 6.77 -8.04 0.28
CA PHE A 152 7.88 -8.09 1.22
C PHE A 152 8.84 -9.24 0.92
N MET A 153 8.31 -10.41 0.54
CA MET A 153 9.14 -11.60 0.33
C MET A 153 9.86 -11.61 -1.03
N TYR A 154 9.27 -11.01 -2.07
CA TYR A 154 9.76 -11.19 -3.44
C TYR A 154 9.88 -9.92 -4.27
N ASN A 155 9.27 -8.82 -3.86
CA ASN A 155 9.19 -7.60 -4.64
C ASN A 155 9.51 -6.33 -3.83
N MET A 156 10.39 -6.47 -2.84
CA MET A 156 10.73 -5.40 -1.89
C MET A 156 11.29 -4.16 -2.58
N TYR A 157 12.15 -4.34 -3.60
CA TYR A 157 12.69 -3.22 -4.37
C TYR A 157 11.59 -2.36 -5.00
N ALA A 158 10.60 -2.99 -5.62
CA ALA A 158 9.51 -2.25 -6.26
C ALA A 158 8.60 -1.58 -5.22
N LEU A 159 8.35 -2.20 -4.07
CA LEU A 159 7.56 -1.64 -3.00
C LEU A 159 8.18 -0.34 -2.45
N GLU A 160 9.44 -0.40 -2.05
CA GLU A 160 10.15 0.76 -1.48
C GLU A 160 10.35 1.86 -2.52
N ARG A 161 10.75 1.51 -3.74
CA ARG A 161 10.95 2.48 -4.82
C ARG A 161 9.66 3.20 -5.21
N ASN A 162 8.53 2.51 -5.23
CA ASN A 162 7.25 3.15 -5.53
C ASN A 162 6.80 4.09 -4.40
N ALA A 163 6.96 3.71 -3.14
CA ALA A 163 6.65 4.58 -2.02
C ALA A 163 7.47 5.88 -2.05
N TRP A 164 8.78 5.77 -2.28
CA TRP A 164 9.66 6.92 -2.47
C TRP A 164 9.23 7.78 -3.67
N LYS A 165 9.00 7.16 -4.82
CA LYS A 165 8.61 7.83 -6.08
C LYS A 165 7.34 8.67 -5.93
N TYR A 166 6.32 8.15 -5.24
CA TYR A 166 5.05 8.87 -5.07
C TYR A 166 5.21 10.10 -4.19
N GLY A 167 5.99 10.02 -3.13
CA GLY A 167 6.32 11.16 -2.27
C GLY A 167 7.14 12.23 -2.99
N ASP A 168 8.21 11.81 -3.68
CA ASP A 168 9.10 12.69 -4.45
C ASP A 168 8.36 13.43 -5.58
N ARG A 169 7.40 12.78 -6.21
CA ARG A 169 6.61 13.33 -7.31
C ARG A 169 5.38 14.14 -6.88
N ASP A 170 5.16 14.36 -5.60
CA ASP A 170 4.06 15.20 -5.13
C ASP A 170 4.32 16.68 -5.44
N ARG A 171 3.78 17.15 -6.57
CA ARG A 171 3.95 18.51 -7.09
C ARG A 171 2.91 19.51 -6.60
N ARG A 172 2.02 19.10 -5.70
CA ARG A 172 0.98 20.01 -5.20
C ARG A 172 1.57 21.20 -4.47
N THR A 173 1.19 22.37 -4.87
CA THR A 173 1.57 23.64 -4.22
C THR A 173 0.68 23.93 -2.99
N GLN A 174 -0.59 23.52 -3.06
CA GLN A 174 -1.52 23.60 -1.94
C GLN A 174 -1.84 22.18 -1.46
N LYS A 175 -1.47 21.89 -0.21
CA LYS A 175 -1.66 20.58 0.41
C LYS A 175 -2.83 20.61 1.40
N ILE A 176 -4.04 20.91 0.91
CA ILE A 176 -5.27 20.91 1.72
C ILE A 176 -5.51 19.52 2.31
N GLN A 177 -5.35 18.47 1.49
CA GLN A 177 -5.37 17.08 1.94
C GLN A 177 -3.95 16.57 2.18
N GLN A 178 -3.72 15.95 3.32
CA GLN A 178 -2.48 15.21 3.59
C GLN A 178 -2.58 13.80 2.98
N ILE A 179 -1.92 13.58 1.85
CA ILE A 179 -1.88 12.25 1.22
C ILE A 179 -0.84 11.39 1.93
N GLU A 180 -1.25 10.18 2.32
CA GLU A 180 -0.34 9.18 2.88
C GLU A 180 0.30 8.37 1.75
N TYR A 181 1.63 8.46 1.63
CA TYR A 181 2.41 7.72 0.62
C TYR A 181 3.11 6.48 1.18
N ASN A 182 3.22 6.37 2.50
CA ASN A 182 3.85 5.21 3.11
C ASN A 182 2.92 3.98 2.99
N TYR A 183 3.49 2.86 2.58
CA TYR A 183 2.75 1.60 2.52
C TYR A 183 2.47 1.05 3.92
N LEU A 184 3.31 1.33 4.94
CA LEU A 184 3.03 1.05 6.35
C LEU A 184 2.30 2.24 6.97
N ALA A 185 0.98 2.17 6.99
CA ALA A 185 0.11 3.21 7.50
C ALA A 185 -1.11 2.59 8.23
N PRO A 186 -1.87 3.35 9.00
CA PRO A 186 -2.93 2.79 9.84
C PRO A 186 -3.92 1.86 9.14
N ASP A 187 -4.28 2.15 7.89
CA ASP A 187 -5.19 1.33 7.07
C ASP A 187 -4.58 -0.05 6.77
N THR A 188 -3.36 -0.08 6.23
CA THR A 188 -2.68 -1.34 5.88
C THR A 188 -2.26 -2.15 7.09
N ILE A 189 -1.93 -1.50 8.19
CA ILE A 189 -1.64 -2.17 9.47
C ILE A 189 -2.91 -2.86 10.00
N ASN A 190 -4.08 -2.21 9.90
CA ASN A 190 -5.35 -2.84 10.25
C ASN A 190 -5.68 -4.04 9.35
N GLU A 191 -5.42 -3.93 8.05
CA GLU A 191 -5.56 -5.06 7.11
C GLU A 191 -4.61 -6.22 7.46
N MET A 192 -3.35 -5.94 7.86
CA MET A 192 -2.41 -6.98 8.31
C MET A 192 -2.88 -7.69 9.59
N PHE A 193 -3.42 -6.97 10.57
CA PHE A 193 -4.00 -7.58 11.76
C PHE A 193 -5.21 -8.47 11.42
N ALA A 194 -6.09 -8.02 10.53
CA ALA A 194 -7.21 -8.82 10.06
C ALA A 194 -6.72 -10.09 9.35
N ALA A 195 -5.68 -9.98 8.52
CA ALA A 195 -5.06 -11.13 7.87
C ALA A 195 -4.43 -12.11 8.88
N ILE A 196 -3.70 -11.63 9.90
CA ILE A 196 -3.14 -12.49 10.96
C ILE A 196 -4.25 -13.22 11.71
N THR A 197 -5.35 -12.54 12.01
CA THR A 197 -6.52 -13.15 12.67
C THR A 197 -7.12 -14.26 11.81
N LEU A 198 -7.28 -13.99 10.52
CA LEU A 198 -7.73 -14.99 9.55
C LEU A 198 -6.77 -16.19 9.51
N PHE A 199 -5.46 -15.95 9.37
CA PHE A 199 -4.47 -17.03 9.27
C PHE A 199 -4.44 -17.93 10.50
N LYS A 200 -4.66 -17.39 11.71
CA LYS A 200 -4.77 -18.17 12.94
C LYS A 200 -5.97 -19.11 12.95
N SER A 201 -7.03 -18.82 12.19
CA SER A 201 -8.22 -19.68 12.09
C SER A 201 -8.10 -20.78 11.04
N LEU A 202 -7.07 -20.73 10.18
CA LEU A 202 -6.90 -21.67 9.08
C LEU A 202 -6.05 -22.88 9.48
N LYS A 203 -6.39 -24.04 8.93
CA LYS A 203 -5.53 -25.23 8.97
C LYS A 203 -4.62 -25.20 7.75
N THR A 204 -3.32 -25.26 7.98
CA THR A 204 -2.30 -25.35 6.91
C THR A 204 -1.83 -26.78 6.73
N ASN A 205 -1.51 -27.14 5.48
CA ASN A 205 -0.80 -28.38 5.16
C ASN A 205 0.71 -28.22 5.42
N ASP A 206 1.48 -29.31 5.19
CA ASP A 206 2.95 -29.33 5.38
C ASP A 206 3.70 -28.32 4.49
N LYS A 207 3.10 -27.90 3.38
CA LYS A 207 3.64 -26.85 2.49
C LYS A 207 3.31 -25.43 2.96
N GLY A 208 2.57 -25.27 4.06
CA GLY A 208 2.10 -23.99 4.58
C GLY A 208 0.98 -23.37 3.74
N GLU A 209 0.20 -24.21 3.04
CA GLU A 209 -0.94 -23.79 2.24
C GLU A 209 -2.25 -24.01 3.01
N ALA A 210 -3.23 -23.14 2.77
CA ALA A 210 -4.58 -23.27 3.32
C ALA A 210 -5.64 -23.05 2.23
N VAL A 211 -6.73 -23.78 2.29
CA VAL A 211 -7.89 -23.57 1.39
C VAL A 211 -8.85 -22.60 2.07
N VAL A 212 -9.32 -21.63 1.31
CA VAL A 212 -10.34 -20.66 1.73
C VAL A 212 -11.52 -20.66 0.77
N THR A 213 -12.69 -20.25 1.26
CA THR A 213 -13.92 -20.18 0.50
C THR A 213 -14.47 -18.76 0.43
N GLY A 214 -15.26 -18.45 -0.61
CA GLY A 214 -15.89 -17.14 -0.77
C GLY A 214 -14.97 -16.02 -1.28
N TRP A 215 -13.74 -16.37 -1.73
CA TRP A 215 -12.81 -15.41 -2.31
C TRP A 215 -12.92 -15.31 -3.83
N GLU A 216 -13.51 -16.28 -4.43
CA GLU A 216 -13.89 -16.32 -5.84
C GLU A 216 -15.31 -16.87 -5.97
N ASN A 217 -16.10 -16.28 -6.82
CA ASN A 217 -17.48 -16.72 -7.08
C ASN A 217 -17.51 -17.92 -8.05
N THR A 218 -16.85 -19.02 -7.66
CA THR A 218 -16.80 -20.28 -8.38
C THR A 218 -16.80 -21.46 -7.41
N GLN A 219 -16.88 -22.70 -7.93
CA GLN A 219 -16.76 -23.94 -7.15
C GLN A 219 -15.31 -24.42 -7.00
N ARG A 220 -14.35 -23.78 -7.67
CA ARG A 220 -12.93 -24.16 -7.55
C ARG A 220 -12.33 -23.65 -6.24
N HIS A 221 -11.22 -24.27 -5.85
CA HIS A 221 -10.55 -23.89 -4.61
C HIS A 221 -9.72 -22.60 -4.76
N THR A 222 -9.84 -21.73 -3.78
CA THR A 222 -8.87 -20.65 -3.55
C THR A 222 -7.85 -21.12 -2.52
N VAL A 223 -6.57 -21.08 -2.87
CA VAL A 223 -5.48 -21.58 -2.03
C VAL A 223 -4.59 -20.41 -1.62
N LEU A 224 -4.46 -20.20 -0.31
CA LEU A 224 -3.45 -19.35 0.27
C LEU A 224 -2.12 -20.10 0.34
N THR A 225 -1.05 -19.52 -0.17
CA THR A 225 0.29 -20.12 -0.08
C THR A 225 1.14 -19.39 0.96
N LYS A 226 2.12 -20.13 1.56
CA LYS A 226 3.09 -19.54 2.52
C LYS A 226 2.47 -18.81 3.71
N VAL A 227 1.35 -19.31 4.22
CA VAL A 227 0.59 -18.68 5.31
C VAL A 227 1.43 -18.45 6.58
N PRO A 228 2.24 -19.42 7.08
CA PRO A 228 3.09 -19.18 8.26
C PRO A 228 4.12 -18.09 8.05
N GLN A 229 4.76 -18.04 6.86
CA GLN A 229 5.74 -17.02 6.51
C GLN A 229 5.09 -15.64 6.42
N ALA A 230 3.92 -15.55 5.80
CA ALA A 230 3.16 -14.30 5.70
C ALA A 230 2.75 -13.77 7.07
N MET A 231 2.31 -14.64 7.98
CA MET A 231 1.96 -14.27 9.36
C MET A 231 3.17 -13.69 10.11
N LYS A 232 4.35 -14.32 9.96
CA LYS A 232 5.61 -13.80 10.52
C LYS A 232 5.94 -12.42 9.96
N VAL A 233 5.94 -12.27 8.62
CA VAL A 233 6.26 -11.01 7.94
C VAL A 233 5.31 -9.90 8.36
N PHE A 234 4.00 -10.14 8.38
CA PHE A 234 3.05 -9.12 8.84
C PHE A 234 3.28 -8.71 10.29
N SER A 235 3.60 -9.65 11.17
CA SER A 235 3.92 -9.33 12.57
C SER A 235 5.17 -8.45 12.68
N GLU A 236 6.20 -8.72 11.88
CA GLU A 236 7.43 -7.92 11.81
C GLU A 236 7.18 -6.52 11.22
N MET A 237 6.33 -6.40 10.20
CA MET A 237 5.96 -5.10 9.62
C MET A 237 5.13 -4.24 10.58
N ILE A 238 4.23 -4.84 11.37
CA ILE A 238 3.48 -4.14 12.42
C ILE A 238 4.44 -3.61 13.50
N LEU A 239 5.42 -4.42 13.94
CA LEU A 239 6.43 -3.96 14.87
C LEU A 239 7.28 -2.83 14.31
N LEU A 240 7.70 -2.94 13.05
CA LEU A 240 8.46 -1.92 12.35
C LEU A 240 7.69 -0.60 12.26
N TYR A 241 6.43 -0.64 11.79
CA TYR A 241 5.55 0.53 11.74
C TYR A 241 5.45 1.21 13.09
N SER A 242 5.14 0.43 14.13
CA SER A 242 4.97 0.93 15.49
C SER A 242 6.25 1.60 15.99
N CYS A 243 7.39 0.94 15.81
CA CYS A 243 8.69 1.46 16.22
C CYS A 243 9.06 2.74 15.48
N ILE A 244 8.84 2.82 14.15
CA ILE A 244 9.13 4.01 13.36
C ILE A 244 8.37 5.23 13.90
N GLU A 245 7.08 5.09 14.21
CA GLU A 245 6.28 6.20 14.73
C GLU A 245 6.72 6.61 16.15
N LEU A 246 7.10 5.65 16.99
CA LEU A 246 7.70 5.95 18.31
C LEU A 246 9.05 6.67 18.18
N LEU A 247 9.91 6.28 17.23
CA LEU A 247 11.19 6.93 16.96
C LEU A 247 11.00 8.36 16.41
N LYS A 248 10.00 8.60 15.57
CA LYS A 248 9.63 9.95 15.12
C LYS A 248 9.22 10.82 16.30
N HIS A 249 8.42 10.30 17.23
CA HIS A 249 8.02 11.00 18.45
C HIS A 249 9.22 11.32 19.35
N LEU A 250 10.15 10.39 19.51
CA LEU A 250 11.40 10.57 20.25
C LEU A 250 12.33 11.63 19.61
N LYS A 251 12.31 11.74 18.29
CA LYS A 251 13.10 12.75 17.55
C LYS A 251 12.52 14.17 17.70
N LYS A 252 11.18 14.28 17.68
CA LYS A 252 10.47 15.56 17.79
C LYS A 252 10.48 16.15 19.20
N ASN A 253 10.65 15.33 20.22
CA ASN A 253 10.53 15.72 21.64
C ASN A 253 11.78 15.37 22.44
N LYS A 254 11.98 16.09 23.55
CA LYS A 254 13.09 15.83 24.49
C LYS A 254 12.57 14.96 25.66
N PHE A 255 13.24 13.85 25.90
CA PHE A 255 12.97 12.96 27.04
C PHE A 255 14.27 12.69 27.77
N SER A 256 14.21 12.62 29.10
CA SER A 256 15.37 12.35 29.97
C SER A 256 15.70 10.86 30.08
N ASP A 257 14.68 10.03 29.98
CA ASP A 257 14.72 8.59 30.22
C ASP A 257 13.50 7.88 29.60
N PHE A 258 13.46 6.57 29.72
CA PHE A 258 12.36 5.76 29.24
C PHE A 258 11.01 6.08 29.91
N ASP A 259 11.00 6.38 31.21
CA ASP A 259 9.75 6.64 31.92
C ASP A 259 9.11 7.96 31.49
N SER A 260 9.90 9.00 31.25
CA SER A 260 9.41 10.27 30.72
C SER A 260 8.85 10.09 29.29
N PHE A 261 9.50 9.28 28.46
CA PHE A 261 9.00 8.91 27.14
C PHE A 261 7.69 8.12 27.25
N LYS A 262 7.64 7.06 28.06
CA LYS A 262 6.45 6.22 28.24
C LYS A 262 5.24 7.03 28.71
N ARG A 263 5.41 7.97 29.65
CA ARG A 263 4.33 8.85 30.12
C ARG A 263 3.74 9.75 29.02
N SER A 264 4.50 10.03 27.96
CA SER A 264 4.01 10.82 26.81
C SER A 264 3.17 9.99 25.84
N LEU A 265 3.18 8.66 25.96
CA LEU A 265 2.43 7.76 25.10
C LEU A 265 1.04 7.50 25.67
N SER A 266 0.05 7.47 24.78
CA SER A 266 -1.33 7.16 25.13
C SER A 266 -1.84 6.05 24.21
N ALA A 267 -2.20 4.91 24.78
CA ALA A 267 -2.86 3.84 24.07
C ALA A 267 -4.37 3.97 24.20
N LYS A 268 -5.10 3.66 23.13
CA LYS A 268 -6.55 3.43 23.19
C LYS A 268 -6.83 1.99 23.60
N ILE A 269 -8.04 1.69 24.00
CA ILE A 269 -8.49 0.33 24.35
C ILE A 269 -8.36 -0.61 23.15
N SER A 270 -8.64 -0.09 21.94
CA SER A 270 -8.48 -0.81 20.67
C SER A 270 -7.89 0.11 19.62
N ARG A 271 -7.33 -0.48 18.57
CA ARG A 271 -6.87 0.27 17.39
C ARG A 271 -8.06 1.00 16.74
N SER A 272 -7.83 2.24 16.32
CA SER A 272 -8.81 2.99 15.54
C SER A 272 -8.95 2.40 14.13
N GLU A 273 -10.18 2.40 13.62
CA GLU A 273 -10.46 2.13 12.20
C GLU A 273 -10.15 3.38 11.37
N TRP A 274 -9.58 3.17 10.19
CA TRP A 274 -9.20 4.24 9.27
C TRP A 274 -9.81 4.03 7.89
N MET A 275 -10.12 5.14 7.23
CA MET A 275 -10.64 5.18 5.87
C MET A 275 -9.72 6.04 5.00
N ASN A 276 -9.50 5.59 3.78
CA ASN A 276 -8.85 6.38 2.74
C ASN A 276 -9.91 7.24 2.03
N ILE A 277 -9.84 8.55 2.24
CA ILE A 277 -10.76 9.52 1.66
C ILE A 277 -9.98 10.41 0.69
N GLY A 278 -9.96 10.03 -0.57
CA GLY A 278 -9.25 10.78 -1.61
C GLY A 278 -7.73 10.81 -1.45
N GLY A 279 -7.13 9.80 -0.79
CA GLY A 279 -5.70 9.72 -0.50
C GLY A 279 -5.31 10.16 0.92
N GLN A 280 -6.19 10.86 1.64
CA GLN A 280 -6.00 11.17 3.05
C GLN A 280 -6.57 10.06 3.93
N LEU A 281 -5.77 9.58 4.87
CA LEU A 281 -6.26 8.64 5.87
C LEU A 281 -6.90 9.40 7.03
N ILE A 282 -8.15 9.07 7.30
CA ILE A 282 -8.96 9.69 8.36
C ILE A 282 -9.58 8.58 9.19
N MET A 283 -9.63 8.76 10.51
CA MET A 283 -10.34 7.82 11.38
C MET A 283 -11.81 7.69 10.95
N LYS A 284 -12.30 6.46 10.86
CA LYS A 284 -13.70 6.17 10.46
C LYS A 284 -14.71 6.96 11.30
N ALA A 285 -14.49 7.04 12.61
CA ALA A 285 -15.36 7.80 13.50
C ALA A 285 -15.48 9.28 13.12
N GLU A 286 -14.39 9.92 12.69
CA GLU A 286 -14.40 11.32 12.24
C GLU A 286 -15.10 11.45 10.87
N THR A 287 -14.87 10.49 9.97
CA THR A 287 -15.58 10.45 8.69
C THR A 287 -17.09 10.27 8.87
N ASP A 288 -17.52 9.44 9.81
CA ASP A 288 -18.94 9.23 10.10
C ASP A 288 -19.58 10.49 10.71
N LYS A 289 -18.84 11.22 11.57
CA LYS A 289 -19.28 12.55 12.06
C LYS A 289 -19.46 13.56 10.92
N LEU A 290 -18.50 13.61 9.97
CA LEU A 290 -18.60 14.47 8.80
C LEU A 290 -19.84 14.14 7.97
N LYS A 291 -20.07 12.86 7.66
CA LYS A 291 -21.26 12.41 6.91
C LYS A 291 -22.57 12.81 7.62
N TYR A 292 -22.59 12.64 8.94
CA TYR A 292 -23.75 13.05 9.75
C TYR A 292 -23.96 14.57 9.69
N ALA A 293 -22.90 15.35 9.82
CA ALA A 293 -22.98 16.81 9.76
C ALA A 293 -23.47 17.33 8.39
N ILE A 294 -23.04 16.68 7.28
CA ILE A 294 -23.55 16.98 5.94
C ILE A 294 -25.04 16.62 5.83
N ARG A 295 -25.45 15.42 6.27
CA ARG A 295 -26.86 14.97 6.21
C ARG A 295 -27.80 15.84 7.03
N THR A 296 -27.32 16.40 8.13
CA THR A 296 -28.09 17.27 9.02
C THR A 296 -27.94 18.75 8.69
N ASN A 297 -27.38 19.11 7.54
CA ASN A 297 -27.13 20.49 7.11
C ASN A 297 -26.31 21.33 8.10
N LYS A 298 -25.52 20.72 8.96
CA LYS A 298 -24.54 21.43 9.83
C LYS A 298 -23.33 21.89 9.04
N ILE A 299 -22.94 21.15 8.01
CA ILE A 299 -21.94 21.51 7.01
C ILE A 299 -22.68 21.74 5.69
N LYS A 300 -22.49 22.91 5.09
CA LYS A 300 -23.28 23.40 3.94
C LYS A 300 -22.42 23.80 2.74
N SER A 301 -21.09 23.88 2.90
CA SER A 301 -20.19 24.34 1.87
C SER A 301 -18.98 23.44 1.69
N TRP A 302 -18.36 23.51 0.52
CA TRP A 302 -17.08 22.82 0.25
C TRP A 302 -15.93 23.40 1.10
N ASP A 303 -15.96 24.68 1.45
CA ASP A 303 -14.95 25.29 2.29
C ASP A 303 -14.94 24.68 3.69
N GLU A 304 -16.12 24.39 4.25
CA GLU A 304 -16.24 23.68 5.55
C GLU A 304 -15.72 22.24 5.45
N VAL A 305 -15.97 21.55 4.32
CA VAL A 305 -15.39 20.22 4.07
C VAL A 305 -13.86 20.29 3.92
N HIS A 306 -13.33 21.29 3.22
CA HIS A 306 -11.87 21.51 3.11
C HIS A 306 -11.26 21.84 4.49
N GLN A 307 -11.94 22.61 5.31
CA GLN A 307 -11.49 22.89 6.68
C GLN A 307 -11.45 21.61 7.53
N PHE A 308 -12.43 20.71 7.37
CA PHE A 308 -12.40 19.40 8.01
C PHE A 308 -11.14 18.61 7.59
N TYR A 309 -10.83 18.51 6.29
CA TYR A 309 -9.63 17.83 5.83
C TYR A 309 -8.36 18.42 6.41
N LYS A 310 -8.27 19.74 6.49
CA LYS A 310 -7.12 20.44 7.07
C LYS A 310 -6.93 20.07 8.54
N ILE A 311 -7.99 20.14 9.34
CA ILE A 311 -7.99 19.80 10.77
C ILE A 311 -7.56 18.33 10.95
N GLN A 312 -8.12 17.40 10.17
CA GLN A 312 -7.74 15.98 10.24
C GLN A 312 -6.26 15.78 9.83
N GLY A 313 -5.75 16.54 8.88
CA GLY A 313 -4.34 16.51 8.50
C GLY A 313 -3.41 17.01 9.62
N GLU A 314 -3.79 18.07 10.34
CA GLU A 314 -3.05 18.60 11.50
C GLU A 314 -3.00 17.59 12.65
N HIS A 315 -4.04 16.80 12.85
CA HIS A 315 -4.10 15.77 13.89
C HIS A 315 -3.45 14.45 13.50
N TYR A 316 -3.20 14.23 12.21
CA TYR A 316 -2.82 12.93 11.65
C TYR A 316 -1.63 12.29 12.34
N GLU A 317 -0.53 13.02 12.54
CA GLU A 317 0.70 12.49 13.17
C GLU A 317 0.46 12.04 14.62
N LYS A 318 -0.37 12.78 15.37
CA LYS A 318 -0.73 12.42 16.75
C LYS A 318 -1.60 11.17 16.78
N ASP A 319 -2.62 11.10 15.92
CA ASP A 319 -3.53 9.97 15.86
C ASP A 319 -2.84 8.71 15.32
N LYS A 320 -1.91 8.88 14.37
CA LYS A 320 -1.04 7.81 13.87
C LYS A 320 -0.13 7.26 14.97
N LEU A 321 0.44 8.13 15.81
CA LEU A 321 1.25 7.72 16.98
C LEU A 321 0.42 6.90 17.96
N HIS A 322 -0.80 7.32 18.28
CA HIS A 322 -1.70 6.57 19.16
C HIS A 322 -2.04 5.19 18.57
N HIS A 323 -2.34 5.15 17.26
CA HIS A 323 -2.58 3.90 16.55
C HIS A 323 -1.35 2.99 16.59
N ALA A 324 -0.15 3.53 16.35
CA ALA A 324 1.10 2.79 16.35
C ALA A 324 1.44 2.20 17.72
N TYR A 325 1.27 2.98 18.79
CA TYR A 325 1.51 2.48 20.16
C TYR A 325 0.49 1.41 20.56
N THR A 326 -0.78 1.60 20.22
CA THR A 326 -1.82 0.58 20.45
C THR A 326 -1.51 -0.71 19.67
N SER A 327 -1.08 -0.57 18.40
CA SER A 327 -0.65 -1.70 17.57
C SER A 327 0.55 -2.46 18.15
N LEU A 328 1.51 -1.74 18.74
CA LEU A 328 2.66 -2.35 19.41
C LEU A 328 2.22 -3.22 20.59
N LEU A 329 1.36 -2.67 21.45
CA LEU A 329 0.87 -3.42 22.62
C LEU A 329 0.07 -4.66 22.21
N GLU A 330 -0.76 -4.52 21.17
CA GLU A 330 -1.61 -5.62 20.68
C GLU A 330 -0.77 -6.75 20.05
N ILE A 331 0.20 -6.42 19.17
CA ILE A 331 1.03 -7.46 18.53
C ILE A 331 1.96 -8.17 19.50
N LEU A 332 2.40 -7.50 20.55
CA LEU A 332 3.17 -8.08 21.63
C LEU A 332 2.30 -8.80 22.66
N ASN A 333 0.98 -8.64 22.58
CA ASN A 333 0.00 -9.14 23.54
C ASN A 333 0.33 -8.70 24.99
N ILE A 334 0.62 -7.40 25.19
CA ILE A 334 0.95 -6.80 26.47
C ILE A 334 0.08 -5.58 26.77
N THR A 335 -0.03 -5.24 28.04
CA THR A 335 -0.65 -3.99 28.49
C THR A 335 0.38 -2.84 28.50
N SER A 336 -0.09 -1.59 28.56
CA SER A 336 0.79 -0.43 28.73
C SER A 336 1.65 -0.52 30.02
N LYS A 337 1.16 -1.15 31.09
CA LYS A 337 1.96 -1.38 32.30
C LYS A 337 3.16 -2.28 32.04
N GLN A 338 2.99 -3.32 31.26
CA GLN A 338 4.03 -4.29 30.89
C GLN A 338 5.02 -3.78 29.83
N PHE A 339 4.75 -2.64 29.20
CA PHE A 339 5.70 -1.98 28.29
C PHE A 339 6.81 -1.34 29.11
N THR A 340 7.93 -2.05 29.28
CA THR A 340 9.11 -1.67 30.06
C THR A 340 10.28 -1.26 29.17
N ALA A 341 11.33 -0.70 29.76
CA ALA A 341 12.58 -0.37 29.08
C ALA A 341 13.20 -1.61 28.39
N SER A 342 13.19 -2.76 29.06
CA SER A 342 13.67 -4.03 28.49
C SER A 342 12.85 -4.45 27.27
N VAL A 343 11.52 -4.45 27.38
CA VAL A 343 10.63 -4.78 26.24
C VAL A 343 10.88 -3.84 25.06
N PHE A 344 11.05 -2.54 25.32
CA PHE A 344 11.33 -1.60 24.24
C PHE A 344 12.70 -1.82 23.60
N LYS A 345 13.73 -2.15 24.39
CA LYS A 345 15.05 -2.55 23.89
C LYS A 345 14.94 -3.76 22.94
N ASP A 346 14.24 -4.80 23.37
CA ASP A 346 14.04 -6.02 22.56
C ASP A 346 13.32 -5.73 21.24
N VAL A 347 12.31 -4.84 21.25
CA VAL A 347 11.63 -4.36 20.04
C VAL A 347 12.60 -3.63 19.14
N LEU A 348 13.43 -2.73 19.67
CA LEU A 348 14.41 -1.97 18.88
C LEU A 348 15.43 -2.89 18.19
N LEU A 349 15.90 -3.93 18.88
CA LEU A 349 16.80 -4.93 18.30
C LEU A 349 16.11 -5.71 17.18
N LYS A 350 14.93 -6.26 17.46
CA LYS A 350 14.16 -7.03 16.47
C LYS A 350 13.82 -6.20 15.22
N VAL A 351 13.46 -4.93 15.38
CA VAL A 351 13.16 -4.03 14.26
C VAL A 351 14.43 -3.70 13.46
N THR A 352 15.60 -3.66 14.13
CA THR A 352 16.89 -3.51 13.43
C THR A 352 17.17 -4.70 12.51
N ASP A 353 16.93 -5.94 12.99
CA ASP A 353 17.07 -7.15 12.18
C ASP A 353 16.06 -7.15 11.01
N THR A 354 14.83 -6.71 11.25
CA THR A 354 13.80 -6.56 10.20
C THR A 354 14.26 -5.56 9.12
N LYS A 355 14.79 -4.39 9.51
CA LYS A 355 15.32 -3.40 8.53
C LYS A 355 16.53 -3.94 7.77
N GLN A 356 17.39 -4.73 8.40
CA GLN A 356 18.51 -5.40 7.72
C GLN A 356 18.00 -6.39 6.67
N TRP A 357 17.02 -7.22 7.03
CA TRP A 357 16.37 -8.14 6.09
C TRP A 357 15.74 -7.39 4.92
N MET A 358 15.06 -6.26 5.16
CA MET A 358 14.47 -5.44 4.10
C MET A 358 15.52 -4.87 3.16
N SER A 359 16.58 -4.26 3.70
CA SER A 359 17.69 -3.69 2.91
C SER A 359 18.35 -4.76 2.03
N LYS A 360 18.60 -5.95 2.59
CA LYS A 360 19.10 -7.10 1.83
C LYS A 360 18.12 -7.55 0.76
N GLY A 361 16.81 -7.62 1.10
CA GLY A 361 15.75 -8.01 0.17
C GLY A 361 15.57 -7.04 -1.00
N ILE A 362 15.81 -5.74 -0.79
CA ILE A 362 15.82 -4.73 -1.87
C ILE A 362 16.95 -5.02 -2.85
N TYR A 363 18.17 -5.26 -2.36
CA TYR A 363 19.31 -5.64 -3.19
C TYR A 363 19.04 -6.95 -3.94
N GLU A 364 18.65 -8.02 -3.25
CA GLU A 364 18.36 -9.32 -3.84
C GLU A 364 17.25 -9.28 -4.90
N ALA A 365 16.17 -8.51 -4.64
CA ALA A 365 15.10 -8.34 -5.61
C ALA A 365 15.58 -7.68 -6.91
N ARG A 366 16.50 -6.71 -6.81
CA ARG A 366 17.09 -6.06 -7.98
C ARG A 366 18.17 -6.93 -8.63
N ALA A 367 18.96 -7.66 -7.85
CA ALA A 367 20.05 -8.51 -8.34
C ALA A 367 19.57 -9.62 -9.29
N LYS A 368 18.31 -10.08 -9.14
CA LYS A 368 17.72 -11.09 -10.06
C LYS A 368 17.81 -10.69 -11.53
N ASP A 369 17.74 -9.39 -11.82
CA ASP A 369 17.84 -8.89 -13.19
C ASP A 369 19.24 -9.11 -13.81
N TYR A 370 20.29 -9.16 -12.98
CA TYR A 370 21.68 -9.28 -13.41
C TYR A 370 22.17 -10.73 -13.51
N VAL A 371 21.51 -11.64 -12.81
CA VAL A 371 21.88 -13.08 -12.81
C VAL A 371 21.00 -13.94 -13.71
N SER A 372 19.87 -13.43 -14.19
CA SER A 372 18.94 -14.17 -15.05
C SER A 372 19.62 -14.56 -16.38
N PRO A 373 19.70 -15.85 -16.73
CA PRO A 373 20.29 -16.28 -17.99
C PRO A 373 19.46 -15.78 -19.19
N TYR A 374 18.13 -15.67 -19.07
CA TYR A 374 17.28 -15.14 -20.12
C TYR A 374 17.49 -13.64 -20.37
N ARG A 375 17.86 -12.90 -19.34
CA ARG A 375 18.18 -11.48 -19.50
C ARG A 375 19.57 -11.31 -20.12
N LYS A 376 20.53 -12.17 -19.76
CA LYS A 376 21.88 -12.15 -20.31
C LYS A 376 21.89 -12.54 -21.80
N MET A 377 21.02 -13.42 -22.25
CA MET A 377 21.01 -13.90 -23.62
C MET A 377 20.70 -12.85 -24.68
N VAL A 378 20.20 -11.66 -24.31
CA VAL A 378 19.92 -10.57 -25.25
C VAL A 378 21.11 -9.62 -25.44
N TYR A 379 22.22 -9.87 -24.74
CA TYR A 379 23.47 -9.12 -24.84
C TYR A 379 24.59 -10.02 -25.35
N GLU A 380 25.48 -9.49 -26.19
CA GLU A 380 26.61 -10.27 -26.71
C GLU A 380 27.67 -10.48 -25.63
N THR A 381 27.90 -9.48 -24.76
CA THR A 381 28.89 -9.53 -23.68
C THR A 381 28.34 -9.03 -22.34
N ASN A 382 29.04 -9.34 -21.26
CA ASN A 382 28.73 -8.77 -19.94
C ASN A 382 29.02 -7.26 -19.88
N GLU A 383 29.98 -6.78 -20.65
CA GLU A 383 30.34 -5.36 -20.76
C GLU A 383 29.17 -4.58 -21.37
N GLU A 384 28.64 -5.05 -22.50
CA GLU A 384 27.45 -4.46 -23.14
C GLU A 384 26.26 -4.44 -22.17
N MET A 385 26.00 -5.55 -21.50
CA MET A 385 24.93 -5.61 -20.50
C MET A 385 25.12 -4.57 -19.39
N ASN A 386 26.35 -4.39 -18.90
CA ASN A 386 26.66 -3.40 -17.87
C ASN A 386 26.54 -1.95 -18.36
N GLU A 387 26.86 -1.68 -19.63
CA GLU A 387 26.66 -0.35 -20.22
C GLU A 387 25.17 -0.01 -20.34
N VAL A 388 24.31 -0.98 -20.70
CA VAL A 388 22.88 -0.78 -20.87
C VAL A 388 22.12 -0.73 -19.54
N LEU A 389 22.41 -1.64 -18.62
CA LEU A 389 21.67 -1.78 -17.35
C LEU A 389 22.28 -1.00 -16.18
N GLY A 390 23.55 -0.57 -16.30
CA GLY A 390 24.38 -0.15 -15.19
C GLY A 390 24.84 -1.36 -14.36
N ARG A 391 25.71 -1.16 -13.40
CA ARG A 391 26.06 -2.16 -12.40
C ARG A 391 25.08 -2.06 -11.22
N ILE A 392 24.79 -3.18 -10.58
CA ILE A 392 23.90 -3.16 -9.42
C ILE A 392 24.50 -2.38 -8.25
N GLU A 393 25.84 -2.43 -8.11
CA GLU A 393 26.59 -1.72 -7.09
C GLU A 393 26.48 -0.19 -7.26
N ASP A 394 26.30 0.29 -8.50
CA ASP A 394 26.18 1.71 -8.84
C ASP A 394 24.71 2.19 -8.81
N ASN A 395 23.75 1.32 -8.49
CA ASN A 395 22.35 1.69 -8.41
C ASN A 395 22.10 2.62 -7.22
N SER A 396 21.84 3.90 -7.49
CA SER A 396 21.70 4.94 -6.46
C SER A 396 20.64 4.60 -5.41
N PHE A 397 19.49 4.05 -5.83
CA PHE A 397 18.44 3.68 -4.89
C PHE A 397 18.87 2.55 -3.95
N VAL A 398 19.60 1.54 -4.46
CA VAL A 398 20.15 0.45 -3.62
C VAL A 398 21.16 1.00 -2.62
N GLN A 399 22.06 1.90 -3.06
CA GLN A 399 23.03 2.55 -2.19
C GLN A 399 22.37 3.40 -1.11
N GLU A 400 21.34 4.17 -1.46
CA GLU A 400 20.54 4.93 -0.50
C GLU A 400 19.91 4.01 0.56
N GLN A 401 19.37 2.85 0.17
CA GLN A 401 18.77 1.92 1.12
C GLN A 401 19.78 1.29 2.09
N PHE A 402 21.01 1.04 1.65
CA PHE A 402 22.08 0.63 2.56
C PHE A 402 22.49 1.75 3.52
N ALA A 403 22.63 2.98 3.02
CA ALA A 403 22.94 4.16 3.83
C ALA A 403 21.83 4.43 4.86
N ASP A 404 20.57 4.33 4.46
CA ASP A 404 19.40 4.48 5.34
C ASP A 404 19.39 3.41 6.46
N PHE A 405 19.75 2.17 6.13
CA PHE A 405 19.86 1.13 7.15
C PHE A 405 20.98 1.44 8.18
N GLU A 406 22.16 1.86 7.74
CA GLU A 406 23.24 2.23 8.66
C GLU A 406 22.86 3.46 9.51
N ALA A 407 22.20 4.45 8.92
CA ALA A 407 21.66 5.60 9.66
C ALA A 407 20.60 5.17 10.69
N PHE A 408 19.69 4.26 10.32
CA PHE A 408 18.70 3.68 11.22
C PHE A 408 19.38 2.97 12.41
N LYS A 409 20.36 2.12 12.15
CA LYS A 409 21.11 1.38 13.17
C LYS A 409 21.84 2.33 14.15
N LYS A 410 22.46 3.40 13.61
CA LYS A 410 23.08 4.46 14.42
C LYS A 410 22.05 5.18 15.30
N ASN A 411 20.88 5.50 14.74
CA ASN A 411 19.78 6.12 15.48
C ASN A 411 19.29 5.23 16.64
N ILE A 412 19.07 3.94 16.39
CA ILE A 412 18.68 2.98 17.43
C ILE A 412 19.69 2.97 18.58
N LYS A 413 21.00 2.88 18.29
CA LYS A 413 22.05 2.95 19.32
C LYS A 413 22.01 4.26 20.11
N GLY A 414 21.72 5.38 19.43
CA GLY A 414 21.55 6.69 20.06
C GLY A 414 20.34 6.73 21.01
N VAL A 415 19.21 6.20 20.57
CA VAL A 415 17.97 6.10 21.37
C VAL A 415 18.17 5.23 22.60
N MET A 416 18.84 4.06 22.47
CA MET A 416 19.13 3.17 23.59
C MET A 416 19.95 3.87 24.67
N ARG A 417 21.00 4.61 24.27
CA ARG A 417 21.81 5.41 25.21
C ARG A 417 21.00 6.53 25.86
N LYS A 418 20.25 7.30 25.06
CA LYS A 418 19.45 8.44 25.53
C LYS A 418 18.41 8.03 26.55
N LEU A 419 17.72 6.94 26.32
CA LEU A 419 16.67 6.43 27.20
C LEU A 419 17.19 5.49 28.30
N LYS A 420 18.49 5.25 28.38
CA LYS A 420 19.14 4.37 29.38
C LYS A 420 18.55 2.96 29.37
N LEU A 421 18.40 2.37 28.15
CA LEU A 421 17.77 1.06 28.01
C LEU A 421 18.69 -0.13 28.37
N GLY A 422 19.84 0.11 28.90
CA GLY A 422 20.77 -0.92 29.37
C GLY A 422 21.68 -1.45 28.27
#